data_f43387fe1a960e2d9f73c6f09e75ff7c
#
_entry.id   f43387fe1a960e2d9f73c6f09e75ff7c
#
_cell.length_a   1.000
_cell.length_b   1.000
_cell.length_c   1.000
_cell.angle_alpha   90.00
_cell.angle_beta   90.00
_cell.angle_gamma   90.00
#
_symmetry.space_group_name_H-M   'P 1'
#
loop_
_entity.id
_entity.type
_entity.pdbx_description
1 polymer ?
#
loop_
_entity_poly.entity_id
_entity_poly.type
_entity_poly.pdbx_seq_one_letter_code
_entity_poly.pdbx_strand_id
1 'polypeptide(L)'
;MNDLHLFLPLALLLAGSLALADDGETVINGCRIAPESRCPGADLRGADLANQDLGKMDLAGANLAGADLRHANLDLANLEKARLGKANLTRASLQQANLRLADLTGARLVAVQGWGLFAQAAQFQGSDLSAAYLEFARLSGAKMHDVKLVAADLEMTWLNKADLKGADLTDANLQEVKLGSSNLENANLTGARTRFGNFQEANMEGCTNCPKGWD
;
A
#
# COMPACT_ATOMS: atom_id res chain seq x y z
N MET A 1 49.10 3.81 33.31
CA MET A 1 48.49 5.13 33.46
C MET A 1 48.45 5.73 32.07
N ASN A 2 47.34 5.58 31.38
CA ASN A 2 46.94 6.40 30.21
C ASN A 2 45.44 6.14 29.99
N ASP A 3 44.62 7.00 30.60
CA ASP A 3 43.19 7.03 30.37
C ASP A 3 42.90 7.57 28.97
N LEU A 4 42.36 6.73 28.11
CA LEU A 4 41.83 7.17 26.80
C LEU A 4 40.30 7.36 26.94
N HIS A 5 39.92 8.60 27.34
CA HIS A 5 38.52 9.02 27.28
C HIS A 5 38.05 9.09 25.84
N LEU A 6 37.28 8.07 25.40
CA LEU A 6 36.55 8.11 24.17
C LEU A 6 35.32 9.00 24.37
N PHE A 7 35.36 10.24 23.85
CA PHE A 7 34.17 11.08 23.68
C PHE A 7 33.31 10.49 22.57
N LEU A 8 32.20 9.84 22.90
CA LEU A 8 31.13 9.61 21.96
C LEU A 8 30.40 10.94 21.69
N PRO A 9 30.15 11.32 20.42
CA PRO A 9 29.34 12.49 20.14
C PRO A 9 27.86 12.18 20.44
N LEU A 10 27.28 13.05 21.25
CA LEU A 10 25.86 13.09 21.60
C LEU A 10 25.08 13.69 20.42
N ALA A 11 24.79 12.89 19.41
CA ALA A 11 23.86 13.25 18.34
C ALA A 11 23.36 11.96 17.68
N LEU A 12 22.18 11.54 18.04
CA LEU A 12 21.12 10.90 17.22
C LEU A 12 20.08 10.23 18.11
N LEU A 13 19.24 11.04 18.71
CA LEU A 13 18.01 10.56 19.37
C LEU A 13 16.82 10.98 18.50
N LEU A 14 16.58 10.30 17.35
CA LEU A 14 15.31 10.40 16.60
C LEU A 14 15.21 9.41 15.43
N ALA A 15 15.95 8.29 15.46
CA ALA A 15 15.65 7.17 14.56
C ALA A 15 15.63 5.91 15.43
N GLY A 16 14.65 5.02 15.21
CA GLY A 16 14.55 3.77 15.97
C GLY A 16 15.91 3.08 16.05
N SER A 17 16.26 2.63 17.27
CA SER A 17 17.56 2.02 17.56
C SER A 17 17.83 0.85 16.60
N LEU A 18 18.71 1.03 15.63
CA LEU A 18 19.29 -0.07 14.85
C LEU A 18 20.30 -0.78 15.77
N ALA A 19 19.94 -1.93 16.29
CA ALA A 19 20.91 -2.86 16.86
C ALA A 19 21.19 -3.93 15.80
N LEU A 20 22.45 -4.10 15.40
CA LEU A 20 22.88 -5.26 14.65
C LEU A 20 22.91 -6.44 15.64
N ALA A 21 22.24 -7.54 15.30
CA ALA A 21 22.46 -8.79 15.99
C ALA A 21 23.87 -9.32 15.65
N ASP A 22 24.44 -10.17 16.52
CA ASP A 22 25.82 -10.65 16.44
C ASP A 22 26.13 -11.47 15.15
N ASP A 23 25.10 -11.79 14.36
CA ASP A 23 25.11 -12.50 13.07
C ASP A 23 24.89 -11.59 11.85
N GLY A 24 24.92 -10.27 12.01
CA GLY A 24 24.67 -9.30 10.93
C GLY A 24 23.19 -9.10 10.59
N GLU A 25 22.26 -9.65 11.39
CA GLU A 25 20.83 -9.45 11.21
C GLU A 25 20.36 -8.05 11.68
N THR A 26 19.47 -7.44 10.90
CA THR A 26 18.87 -6.16 11.27
C THR A 26 17.73 -6.40 12.25
N VAL A 27 17.79 -5.78 13.44
CA VAL A 27 16.73 -5.78 14.44
C VAL A 27 16.29 -4.36 14.72
N ILE A 28 14.98 -4.07 14.62
CA ILE A 28 14.39 -2.76 14.89
C ILE A 28 13.34 -2.92 16.00
N ASN A 29 13.54 -2.29 17.14
CA ASN A 29 12.63 -2.35 18.30
C ASN A 29 12.21 -3.79 18.67
N GLY A 30 13.17 -4.72 18.65
CA GLY A 30 12.95 -6.12 18.97
C GLY A 30 12.34 -6.95 17.82
N CYS A 31 12.06 -6.35 16.68
CA CYS A 31 11.62 -7.04 15.48
C CYS A 31 12.82 -7.38 14.59
N ARG A 32 13.04 -8.65 14.31
CA ARG A 32 14.04 -9.14 13.35
C ARG A 32 13.52 -8.87 11.94
N ILE A 33 14.28 -8.12 11.17
CA ILE A 33 13.95 -7.76 9.78
C ILE A 33 14.53 -8.81 8.84
N ALA A 34 13.75 -9.85 8.57
CA ALA A 34 14.12 -10.96 7.70
C ALA A 34 12.86 -11.67 7.19
N PRO A 35 12.92 -12.38 6.05
CA PRO A 35 11.80 -13.16 5.54
C PRO A 35 11.24 -14.12 6.60
N GLU A 36 9.91 -14.32 6.56
CA GLU A 36 9.17 -15.23 7.44
C GLU A 36 9.23 -14.86 8.95
N SER A 37 9.89 -13.77 9.33
CA SER A 37 9.92 -13.30 10.72
C SER A 37 8.52 -12.89 11.20
N ARG A 38 8.29 -12.98 12.51
CA ARG A 38 7.01 -12.65 13.13
C ARG A 38 7.14 -11.46 14.06
N CYS A 39 6.55 -10.34 13.67
CA CYS A 39 6.59 -9.09 14.41
C CYS A 39 5.18 -8.43 14.47
N PRO A 40 4.14 -9.16 14.89
CA PRO A 40 2.81 -8.56 14.97
C PRO A 40 2.81 -7.40 15.97
N GLY A 41 2.19 -6.29 15.57
CA GLY A 41 2.12 -5.08 16.41
C GLY A 41 3.43 -4.32 16.61
N ALA A 42 4.52 -4.70 15.92
CA ALA A 42 5.82 -4.04 16.08
C ALA A 42 5.76 -2.54 15.77
N ASP A 43 6.54 -1.75 16.49
CA ASP A 43 6.73 -0.33 16.20
C ASP A 43 7.90 -0.14 15.24
N LEU A 44 7.57 0.07 13.98
CA LEU A 44 8.50 0.29 12.86
C LEU A 44 8.30 1.67 12.22
N ARG A 45 7.79 2.64 12.99
CA ARG A 45 7.56 4.01 12.50
C ARG A 45 8.84 4.64 11.98
N GLY A 46 8.77 5.18 10.76
CA GLY A 46 9.89 5.84 10.12
C GLY A 46 11.11 4.95 9.88
N ALA A 47 10.97 3.63 10.04
CA ALA A 47 12.07 2.70 9.80
C ALA A 47 12.54 2.76 8.33
N ASP A 48 13.85 2.67 8.14
CA ASP A 48 14.43 2.45 6.81
C ASP A 48 14.42 0.94 6.51
N LEU A 49 13.47 0.54 5.69
CA LEU A 49 13.25 -0.82 5.22
C LEU A 49 13.41 -0.90 3.69
N ALA A 50 14.04 0.12 3.09
CA ALA A 50 14.24 0.16 1.65
C ALA A 50 15.11 -1.02 1.18
N ASN A 51 14.67 -1.66 0.08
CA ASN A 51 15.33 -2.84 -0.51
C ASN A 51 15.40 -4.08 0.40
N GLN A 52 14.73 -4.10 1.56
CA GLN A 52 14.71 -5.26 2.45
C GLN A 52 13.82 -6.37 1.91
N ASP A 53 14.22 -7.61 2.17
CA ASP A 53 13.35 -8.77 1.96
C ASP A 53 12.51 -9.03 3.22
N LEU A 54 11.23 -8.71 3.11
CA LEU A 54 10.20 -8.86 4.15
C LEU A 54 9.15 -9.91 3.70
N GLY A 55 9.51 -10.76 2.74
CA GLY A 55 8.62 -11.76 2.17
C GLY A 55 8.04 -12.69 3.24
N LYS A 56 6.72 -12.91 3.20
CA LYS A 56 5.95 -13.74 4.15
C LYS A 56 6.06 -13.31 5.62
N MET A 57 6.57 -12.14 5.90
CA MET A 57 6.71 -11.63 7.27
C MET A 57 5.33 -11.40 7.91
N ASP A 58 5.17 -11.75 9.18
CA ASP A 58 3.96 -11.41 9.94
C ASP A 58 4.11 -10.04 10.61
N LEU A 59 3.51 -9.04 9.99
CA LEU A 59 3.46 -7.63 10.42
C LEU A 59 2.03 -7.22 10.78
N ALA A 60 1.16 -8.17 11.14
CA ALA A 60 -0.23 -7.87 11.49
C ALA A 60 -0.29 -6.80 12.60
N GLY A 61 -1.04 -5.73 12.36
CA GLY A 61 -1.19 -4.61 13.30
C GLY A 61 0.08 -3.78 13.54
N ALA A 62 1.20 -4.05 12.84
CA ALA A 62 2.43 -3.29 13.00
C ALA A 62 2.26 -1.82 12.63
N ASN A 63 3.02 -0.95 13.28
CA ASN A 63 3.02 0.47 12.99
C ASN A 63 4.23 0.82 12.10
N LEU A 64 3.97 0.98 10.82
CA LEU A 64 4.91 1.32 9.75
C LEU A 64 4.69 2.76 9.25
N ALA A 65 4.02 3.62 10.05
CA ALA A 65 3.72 4.97 9.63
C ALA A 65 5.00 5.75 9.27
N GLY A 66 5.03 6.31 8.05
CA GLY A 66 6.19 7.04 7.52
C GLY A 66 7.42 6.20 7.23
N ALA A 67 7.35 4.86 7.31
CA ALA A 67 8.49 3.99 6.98
C ALA A 67 8.87 4.10 5.50
N ASP A 68 10.15 3.94 5.23
CA ASP A 68 10.68 3.82 3.86
C ASP A 68 10.73 2.33 3.47
N LEU A 69 9.82 1.94 2.59
CA LEU A 69 9.66 0.58 2.07
C LEU A 69 9.95 0.53 0.55
N ARG A 70 10.68 1.52 0.02
CA ARG A 70 10.98 1.56 -1.41
C ARG A 70 11.72 0.30 -1.84
N HIS A 71 11.23 -0.32 -2.93
CA HIS A 71 11.81 -1.54 -3.48
C HIS A 71 11.87 -2.73 -2.50
N ALA A 72 11.20 -2.66 -1.35
CA ALA A 72 11.11 -3.79 -0.44
C ALA A 72 10.30 -4.94 -1.06
N ASN A 73 10.68 -6.16 -0.75
CA ASN A 73 9.88 -7.34 -1.04
C ASN A 73 8.94 -7.61 0.15
N LEU A 74 7.65 -7.49 -0.06
CA LEU A 74 6.59 -7.80 0.92
C LEU A 74 5.65 -8.88 0.39
N ASP A 75 6.11 -9.70 -0.56
CA ASP A 75 5.29 -10.75 -1.15
C ASP A 75 4.80 -11.73 -0.07
N LEU A 76 3.50 -12.03 -0.13
CA LEU A 76 2.85 -12.93 0.84
C LEU A 76 2.92 -12.44 2.30
N ALA A 77 3.41 -11.22 2.58
CA ALA A 77 3.47 -10.70 3.94
C ALA A 77 2.06 -10.47 4.52
N ASN A 78 1.93 -10.68 5.81
CA ASN A 78 0.71 -10.37 6.55
C ASN A 78 0.80 -8.97 7.15
N LEU A 79 0.12 -8.03 6.54
CA LEU A 79 0.00 -6.62 6.95
C LEU A 79 -1.44 -6.30 7.40
N GLU A 80 -2.23 -7.31 7.81
CA GLU A 80 -3.59 -7.08 8.25
C GLU A 80 -3.63 -6.06 9.39
N LYS A 81 -4.49 -5.03 9.24
CA LYS A 81 -4.63 -3.93 10.21
C LYS A 81 -3.34 -3.14 10.48
N ALA A 82 -2.28 -3.31 9.67
CA ALA A 82 -1.06 -2.53 9.81
C ALA A 82 -1.31 -1.04 9.53
N ARG A 83 -0.52 -0.18 10.16
CA ARG A 83 -0.57 1.27 10.00
C ARG A 83 0.58 1.71 9.09
N LEU A 84 0.27 2.03 7.86
CA LEU A 84 1.21 2.42 6.79
C LEU A 84 0.98 3.89 6.36
N GLY A 85 0.29 4.67 7.18
CA GLY A 85 0.00 6.07 6.85
C GLY A 85 1.26 6.84 6.48
N LYS A 86 1.26 7.49 5.28
CA LYS A 86 2.41 8.24 4.73
C LYS A 86 3.69 7.42 4.51
N ALA A 87 3.65 6.09 4.59
CA ALA A 87 4.79 5.24 4.23
C ALA A 87 5.10 5.35 2.73
N ASN A 88 6.35 5.12 2.37
CA ASN A 88 6.80 5.11 0.98
C ASN A 88 7.07 3.70 0.49
N LEU A 89 6.13 3.15 -0.28
CA LEU A 89 6.20 1.81 -0.89
C LEU A 89 6.51 1.89 -2.40
N THR A 90 7.09 2.99 -2.87
CA THR A 90 7.39 3.14 -4.30
C THR A 90 8.18 1.95 -4.83
N ARG A 91 7.64 1.26 -5.86
CA ARG A 91 8.21 0.05 -6.48
C ARG A 91 8.41 -1.14 -5.53
N ALA A 92 7.77 -1.17 -4.38
CA ALA A 92 7.75 -2.37 -3.54
C ALA A 92 6.98 -3.50 -4.21
N SER A 93 7.31 -4.73 -3.87
CA SER A 93 6.52 -5.91 -4.23
C SER A 93 5.57 -6.27 -3.08
N LEU A 94 4.28 -6.42 -3.40
CA LEU A 94 3.18 -6.76 -2.49
C LEU A 94 2.34 -7.91 -3.07
N GLN A 95 2.93 -8.77 -3.91
CA GLN A 95 2.19 -9.84 -4.56
C GLN A 95 1.56 -10.77 -3.52
N GLN A 96 0.24 -10.94 -3.62
CA GLN A 96 -0.56 -11.75 -2.70
C GLN A 96 -0.41 -11.36 -1.20
N ALA A 97 0.13 -10.19 -0.88
CA ALA A 97 0.21 -9.71 0.50
C ALA A 97 -1.20 -9.46 1.07
N ASN A 98 -1.33 -9.59 2.39
CA ASN A 98 -2.57 -9.33 3.12
C ASN A 98 -2.55 -7.93 3.75
N LEU A 99 -3.22 -6.97 3.13
CA LEU A 99 -3.44 -5.60 3.61
C LEU A 99 -4.89 -5.36 4.09
N ARG A 100 -5.64 -6.41 4.42
CA ARG A 100 -7.02 -6.22 4.89
C ARG A 100 -7.07 -5.28 6.08
N LEU A 101 -8.01 -4.31 6.03
CA LEU A 101 -8.20 -3.32 7.09
C LEU A 101 -6.95 -2.46 7.41
N ALA A 102 -5.89 -2.51 6.60
CA ALA A 102 -4.71 -1.69 6.81
C ALA A 102 -5.00 -0.21 6.51
N ASP A 103 -4.29 0.68 7.20
CA ASP A 103 -4.32 2.12 6.98
C ASP A 103 -3.11 2.56 6.13
N LEU A 104 -3.37 2.93 4.87
CA LEU A 104 -2.39 3.46 3.91
C LEU A 104 -2.70 4.92 3.55
N THR A 105 -3.40 5.64 4.43
CA THR A 105 -3.80 7.04 4.16
C THR A 105 -2.57 7.90 3.82
N GLY A 106 -2.61 8.53 2.65
CA GLY A 106 -1.53 9.38 2.15
C GLY A 106 -0.22 8.65 1.84
N ALA A 107 -0.21 7.32 1.79
CA ALA A 107 0.98 6.54 1.44
C ALA A 107 1.32 6.68 -0.06
N ARG A 108 2.59 6.45 -0.40
CA ARG A 108 3.09 6.44 -1.77
C ARG A 108 3.32 5.00 -2.23
N LEU A 109 2.51 4.54 -3.17
CA LEU A 109 2.57 3.19 -3.75
C LEU A 109 2.83 3.25 -5.28
N VAL A 110 3.57 4.27 -5.72
CA VAL A 110 3.85 4.47 -7.15
C VAL A 110 4.58 3.27 -7.73
N ALA A 111 4.04 2.71 -8.82
CA ALA A 111 4.57 1.54 -9.52
C ALA A 111 4.74 0.30 -8.62
N VAL A 112 3.94 0.16 -7.58
CA VAL A 112 3.93 -1.03 -6.71
C VAL A 112 3.48 -2.25 -7.51
N GLN A 113 4.06 -3.43 -7.20
CA GLN A 113 3.67 -4.71 -7.78
C GLN A 113 2.72 -5.43 -6.81
N GLY A 114 1.43 -5.37 -7.06
CA GLY A 114 0.39 -5.89 -6.16
C GLY A 114 -0.52 -6.93 -6.82
N TRP A 115 0.03 -7.80 -7.68
CA TRP A 115 -0.75 -8.87 -8.28
C TRP A 115 -1.42 -9.74 -7.21
N GLY A 116 -2.75 -9.90 -7.32
CA GLY A 116 -3.52 -10.71 -6.37
C GLY A 116 -3.54 -10.19 -4.93
N LEU A 117 -3.18 -8.92 -4.69
CA LEU A 117 -3.18 -8.26 -3.38
C LEU A 117 -4.53 -8.40 -2.66
N PHE A 118 -4.52 -8.64 -1.35
CA PHE A 118 -5.72 -8.65 -0.51
C PHE A 118 -5.79 -7.36 0.32
N ALA A 119 -6.65 -6.43 -0.06
CA ALA A 119 -6.79 -5.13 0.60
C ALA A 119 -8.27 -4.75 0.84
N GLN A 120 -9.12 -5.75 1.15
CA GLN A 120 -10.53 -5.49 1.45
C GLN A 120 -10.66 -4.57 2.66
N ALA A 121 -11.53 -3.57 2.53
CA ALA A 121 -11.79 -2.56 3.55
C ALA A 121 -10.54 -1.79 4.04
N ALA A 122 -9.43 -1.82 3.31
CA ALA A 122 -8.26 -1.01 3.58
C ALA A 122 -8.53 0.48 3.29
N GLN A 123 -7.73 1.35 3.88
CA GLN A 123 -7.86 2.81 3.77
C GLN A 123 -6.71 3.36 2.91
N PHE A 124 -7.04 3.94 1.75
CA PHE A 124 -6.09 4.52 0.79
C PHE A 124 -6.37 6.00 0.51
N GLN A 125 -7.10 6.69 1.39
CA GLN A 125 -7.50 8.07 1.13
C GLN A 125 -6.27 8.95 0.83
N GLY A 126 -6.31 9.65 -0.30
CA GLY A 126 -5.25 10.55 -0.74
C GLY A 126 -3.90 9.86 -1.02
N SER A 127 -3.85 8.54 -1.13
CA SER A 127 -2.63 7.82 -1.49
C SER A 127 -2.35 7.90 -3.00
N ASP A 128 -1.09 7.64 -3.37
CA ASP A 128 -0.62 7.65 -4.75
C ASP A 128 -0.26 6.24 -5.21
N LEU A 129 -1.15 5.64 -6.02
CA LEU A 129 -0.98 4.33 -6.66
C LEU A 129 -0.77 4.49 -8.17
N SER A 130 -0.23 5.61 -8.64
CA SER A 130 0.04 5.82 -10.06
C SER A 130 0.96 4.73 -10.60
N ALA A 131 0.64 4.21 -11.79
CA ALA A 131 1.33 3.09 -12.44
C ALA A 131 1.43 1.82 -11.58
N ALA A 132 0.60 1.65 -10.54
CA ALA A 132 0.55 0.42 -9.75
C ALA A 132 0.02 -0.74 -10.59
N TYR A 133 0.58 -1.93 -10.39
CA TYR A 133 0.14 -3.17 -11.02
C TYR A 133 -0.71 -3.97 -10.02
N LEU A 134 -2.03 -3.91 -10.19
CA LEU A 134 -3.02 -4.44 -9.23
C LEU A 134 -3.96 -5.49 -9.86
N GLU A 135 -3.53 -6.12 -10.93
CA GLU A 135 -4.29 -7.18 -11.60
C GLU A 135 -4.71 -8.27 -10.58
N PHE A 136 -5.97 -8.71 -10.63
CA PHE A 136 -6.59 -9.65 -9.68
C PHE A 136 -6.62 -9.20 -8.21
N ALA A 137 -6.23 -7.97 -7.88
CA ALA A 137 -6.29 -7.50 -6.50
C ALA A 137 -7.74 -7.45 -5.97
N ARG A 138 -7.89 -7.63 -4.67
CA ARG A 138 -9.17 -7.62 -3.96
C ARG A 138 -9.25 -6.40 -3.06
N LEU A 139 -9.94 -5.37 -3.54
CA LEU A 139 -10.11 -4.06 -2.91
C LEU A 139 -11.57 -3.78 -2.53
N SER A 140 -12.41 -4.81 -2.44
CA SER A 140 -13.84 -4.61 -2.15
C SER A 140 -14.04 -3.88 -0.82
N GLY A 141 -14.86 -2.82 -0.84
CA GLY A 141 -15.14 -1.98 0.31
C GLY A 141 -13.97 -1.11 0.77
N ALA A 142 -12.88 -1.03 0.01
CA ALA A 142 -11.76 -0.14 0.33
C ALA A 142 -12.18 1.33 0.27
N LYS A 143 -11.62 2.16 1.16
CA LYS A 143 -11.80 3.61 1.16
C LYS A 143 -10.70 4.26 0.33
N MET A 144 -11.03 4.75 -0.85
CA MET A 144 -10.10 5.21 -1.87
C MET A 144 -10.44 6.62 -2.38
N HIS A 145 -11.12 7.45 -1.58
CA HIS A 145 -11.44 8.80 -2.04
C HIS A 145 -10.16 9.63 -2.24
N ASP A 146 -10.16 10.45 -3.30
CA ASP A 146 -9.03 11.27 -3.72
C ASP A 146 -7.74 10.49 -3.99
N VAL A 147 -7.84 9.18 -4.25
CA VAL A 147 -6.69 8.33 -4.61
C VAL A 147 -6.22 8.65 -6.03
N LYS A 148 -4.89 8.59 -6.26
CA LYS A 148 -4.32 8.64 -7.60
C LYS A 148 -4.05 7.23 -8.10
N LEU A 149 -4.68 6.90 -9.22
CA LEU A 149 -4.56 5.63 -9.95
C LEU A 149 -4.19 5.87 -11.42
N VAL A 150 -3.49 6.97 -11.69
CA VAL A 150 -3.11 7.36 -13.06
C VAL A 150 -2.27 6.26 -13.70
N ALA A 151 -2.69 5.78 -14.87
CA ALA A 151 -2.05 4.69 -15.61
C ALA A 151 -1.88 3.38 -14.80
N ALA A 152 -2.64 3.18 -13.72
CA ALA A 152 -2.63 1.93 -12.96
C ALA A 152 -3.26 0.78 -13.75
N ASP A 153 -2.73 -0.41 -13.56
CA ASP A 153 -3.34 -1.64 -14.08
C ASP A 153 -4.26 -2.27 -13.02
N LEU A 154 -5.56 -2.18 -13.27
CA LEU A 154 -6.65 -2.68 -12.42
C LEU A 154 -7.44 -3.78 -13.15
N GLU A 155 -6.84 -4.43 -14.14
CA GLU A 155 -7.52 -5.50 -14.89
C GLU A 155 -7.99 -6.60 -13.93
N MET A 156 -9.24 -7.04 -14.09
CA MET A 156 -9.89 -8.06 -13.25
C MET A 156 -9.88 -7.75 -11.74
N THR A 157 -9.58 -6.52 -11.33
CA THR A 157 -9.56 -6.11 -9.92
C THR A 157 -10.99 -6.07 -9.33
N TRP A 158 -11.14 -6.46 -8.08
CA TRP A 158 -12.41 -6.45 -7.36
C TRP A 158 -12.53 -5.20 -6.50
N LEU A 159 -13.31 -4.23 -6.97
CA LEU A 159 -13.58 -2.93 -6.34
C LEU A 159 -15.06 -2.75 -5.94
N ASN A 160 -15.81 -3.85 -5.83
CA ASN A 160 -17.22 -3.78 -5.40
C ASN A 160 -17.34 -3.02 -4.09
N LYS A 161 -18.29 -2.07 -4.01
CA LYS A 161 -18.54 -1.23 -2.83
C LYS A 161 -17.33 -0.39 -2.38
N ALA A 162 -16.31 -0.24 -3.21
CA ALA A 162 -15.20 0.68 -2.90
C ALA A 162 -15.65 2.14 -3.00
N ASP A 163 -15.10 3.02 -2.16
CA ASP A 163 -15.31 4.45 -2.23
C ASP A 163 -14.16 5.12 -3.01
N LEU A 164 -14.42 5.40 -4.28
CA LEU A 164 -13.50 6.03 -5.24
C LEU A 164 -13.89 7.48 -5.54
N LYS A 165 -14.63 8.13 -4.64
CA LYS A 165 -15.03 9.54 -4.80
C LYS A 165 -13.81 10.41 -5.05
N GLY A 166 -13.86 11.22 -6.13
CA GLY A 166 -12.78 12.12 -6.52
C GLY A 166 -11.49 11.42 -6.97
N ALA A 167 -11.49 10.09 -7.16
CA ALA A 167 -10.30 9.35 -7.60
C ALA A 167 -9.86 9.76 -9.01
N ASP A 168 -8.55 9.83 -9.23
CA ASP A 168 -7.97 10.05 -10.55
C ASP A 168 -7.55 8.71 -11.18
N LEU A 169 -8.37 8.24 -12.12
CA LEU A 169 -8.19 6.99 -12.89
C LEU A 169 -7.76 7.28 -14.34
N THR A 170 -7.16 8.45 -14.58
CA THR A 170 -6.69 8.83 -15.92
C THR A 170 -5.79 7.74 -16.49
N ASP A 171 -6.09 7.31 -17.74
CA ASP A 171 -5.36 6.27 -18.48
C ASP A 171 -5.27 4.88 -17.78
N ALA A 172 -6.03 4.64 -16.74
CA ALA A 172 -6.03 3.36 -16.01
C ALA A 172 -6.59 2.21 -16.89
N ASN A 173 -6.06 1.00 -16.69
CA ASN A 173 -6.63 -0.22 -17.24
C ASN A 173 -7.71 -0.77 -16.30
N LEU A 174 -8.98 -0.61 -16.67
CA LEU A 174 -10.16 -1.08 -15.94
C LEU A 174 -10.88 -2.23 -16.70
N GLN A 175 -10.16 -2.96 -17.55
CA GLN A 175 -10.78 -4.08 -18.27
C GLN A 175 -11.22 -5.16 -17.26
N GLU A 176 -12.42 -5.69 -17.45
CA GLU A 176 -13.01 -6.73 -16.60
C GLU A 176 -13.08 -6.40 -15.09
N VAL A 177 -12.83 -5.14 -14.72
CA VAL A 177 -12.93 -4.68 -13.33
C VAL A 177 -14.33 -4.93 -12.74
N LYS A 178 -14.44 -5.20 -11.45
CA LYS A 178 -15.70 -5.36 -10.71
C LYS A 178 -15.94 -4.13 -9.82
N LEU A 179 -16.71 -3.16 -10.31
CA LEU A 179 -17.04 -1.89 -9.64
C LEU A 179 -18.51 -1.83 -9.17
N GLY A 180 -19.20 -2.95 -9.10
CA GLY A 180 -20.61 -2.98 -8.67
C GLY A 180 -20.84 -2.31 -7.33
N SER A 181 -21.85 -1.42 -7.25
CA SER A 181 -22.22 -0.65 -6.06
C SER A 181 -21.08 0.22 -5.49
N SER A 182 -20.06 0.56 -6.28
CA SER A 182 -18.96 1.47 -5.88
C SER A 182 -19.38 2.94 -5.97
N ASN A 183 -18.63 3.81 -5.32
CA ASN A 183 -18.81 5.25 -5.40
C ASN A 183 -17.72 5.88 -6.29
N LEU A 184 -18.06 6.32 -7.48
CA LEU A 184 -17.21 7.03 -8.45
C LEU A 184 -17.61 8.51 -8.58
N GLU A 185 -18.31 9.07 -7.58
CA GLU A 185 -18.71 10.47 -7.58
C GLU A 185 -17.50 11.38 -7.83
N ASN A 186 -17.59 12.25 -8.84
CA ASN A 186 -16.52 13.16 -9.26
C ASN A 186 -15.17 12.47 -9.63
N ALA A 187 -15.14 11.18 -9.88
CA ALA A 187 -13.93 10.50 -10.36
C ALA A 187 -13.59 10.91 -11.80
N ASN A 188 -12.32 10.82 -12.16
CA ASN A 188 -11.82 11.10 -13.51
C ASN A 188 -11.36 9.81 -14.20
N LEU A 189 -12.08 9.36 -15.23
CA LEU A 189 -11.77 8.18 -16.04
C LEU A 189 -11.26 8.57 -17.44
N THR A 190 -10.71 9.76 -17.62
CA THR A 190 -10.18 10.19 -18.92
C THR A 190 -9.14 9.21 -19.44
N GLY A 191 -9.31 8.69 -20.67
CA GLY A 191 -8.39 7.71 -21.26
C GLY A 191 -8.45 6.29 -20.67
N ALA A 192 -9.26 6.06 -19.62
CA ALA A 192 -9.34 4.74 -19.00
C ALA A 192 -9.96 3.69 -19.94
N ARG A 193 -9.43 2.47 -19.90
CA ARG A 193 -9.94 1.32 -20.68
C ARG A 193 -10.92 0.52 -19.82
N THR A 194 -12.22 0.60 -20.13
CA THR A 194 -13.31 0.04 -19.30
C THR A 194 -13.99 -1.20 -19.94
N ARG A 195 -13.39 -1.78 -21.00
CA ARG A 195 -14.01 -2.90 -21.72
C ARG A 195 -14.30 -4.08 -20.78
N PHE A 196 -15.52 -4.59 -20.84
CA PHE A 196 -16.04 -5.69 -20.00
C PHE A 196 -16.04 -5.41 -18.49
N GLY A 197 -15.76 -4.17 -18.06
CA GLY A 197 -15.91 -3.79 -16.66
C GLY A 197 -17.37 -3.83 -16.21
N ASN A 198 -17.62 -4.19 -14.96
CA ASN A 198 -18.96 -4.18 -14.36
C ASN A 198 -19.12 -2.94 -13.46
N PHE A 199 -19.99 -2.01 -13.84
CA PHE A 199 -20.32 -0.77 -13.12
C PHE A 199 -21.76 -0.76 -12.57
N GLN A 200 -22.40 -1.92 -12.47
CA GLN A 200 -23.79 -2.02 -12.01
C GLN A 200 -23.98 -1.34 -10.66
N GLU A 201 -25.02 -0.49 -10.53
CA GLU A 201 -25.31 0.25 -9.32
C GLU A 201 -24.16 1.17 -8.82
N ALA A 202 -23.16 1.47 -9.63
CA ALA A 202 -22.12 2.40 -9.24
C ALA A 202 -22.66 3.84 -9.28
N ASN A 203 -22.36 4.62 -8.21
CA ASN A 203 -22.61 6.05 -8.24
C ASN A 203 -21.56 6.75 -9.11
N MET A 204 -21.97 7.32 -10.23
CA MET A 204 -21.11 8.03 -11.19
C MET A 204 -21.49 9.52 -11.33
N GLU A 205 -22.12 10.12 -10.32
CA GLU A 205 -22.48 11.53 -10.34
C GLU A 205 -21.23 12.42 -10.50
N GLY A 206 -21.25 13.34 -11.46
CA GLY A 206 -20.10 14.21 -11.74
C GLY A 206 -18.84 13.52 -12.29
N CYS A 207 -18.90 12.22 -12.56
CA CYS A 207 -17.77 11.48 -13.08
C CYS A 207 -17.42 11.90 -14.52
N THR A 208 -16.11 12.09 -14.77
CA THR A 208 -15.59 12.45 -16.09
C THR A 208 -15.26 11.19 -16.91
N ASN A 209 -15.82 11.09 -18.11
CA ASN A 209 -15.63 9.97 -19.05
C ASN A 209 -16.02 8.58 -18.49
N CYS A 210 -16.92 8.54 -17.53
CA CYS A 210 -17.48 7.27 -17.07
C CYS A 210 -18.35 6.59 -18.16
N PRO A 211 -18.39 5.25 -18.17
CA PRO A 211 -19.24 4.52 -19.10
C PRO A 211 -20.73 4.80 -18.85
N LYS A 212 -21.55 4.83 -19.92
CA LYS A 212 -22.99 5.10 -19.85
C LYS A 212 -23.80 3.81 -19.93
N GLY A 213 -25.00 3.82 -19.36
CA GLY A 213 -25.96 2.71 -19.49
C GLY A 213 -25.81 1.59 -18.46
N TRP A 214 -25.36 1.93 -17.26
CA TRP A 214 -25.23 1.03 -16.10
C TRP A 214 -26.22 1.34 -14.97
N ASP A 215 -27.31 2.08 -15.28
CA ASP A 215 -28.38 2.48 -14.34
C ASP A 215 -29.24 1.26 -13.95
#